data_b083d3c60ed6a754d6ad216918e57a46
#
_entry.id   b083d3c60ed6a754d6ad216918e57a46
#
_cell.length_a   1.000
_cell.length_b   1.000
_cell.length_c   1.000
_cell.angle_alpha   90.00
_cell.angle_beta   90.00
_cell.angle_gamma   90.00
#
_symmetry.space_group_name_H-M   'P 1'
#
loop_
_entity.id
_entity.type
_entity.pdbx_description
1 polymer ?
#
loop_
_entity_poly.entity_id
_entity_poly.type
_entity_poly.pdbx_seq_one_letter_code
_entity_poly.pdbx_strand_id
1 'polypeptide(L)'
;MKKLLAILLVLCLVLVAVPAIADDGESLKEKAEKFDRENEFVTVGTGPTSGLYVPIGGACATALGDYGYQTSAEATNATGQNIQNILNGDCEIAIAMQDAVMQAYGANGAYEGKEPASGLRALMRLWPNYVQLVTTANTGIKSVEDLRGKRVGVGASNSGVEINARMILAAYGITYDDITPDYLAYGEAIDNMKNGQCDAVFVTSGLPNATVMELGVSYDMVVVPIDGEGREKLVSEYPYYAKSVIPAGTYNNTEDVEGVFVYNIMLVREDLPDEMVYDLLTGIFQNIDTIKASHNAANKNIDITFGVSDIQLPLHPGAEQFWKDNGYLG
;
A
#
# COMPACT_ATOMS: atom_id res chain seq x y z
N MET A 1 40.87 72.74 9.71
CA MET A 1 41.58 71.65 10.38
C MET A 1 40.54 70.64 10.86
N LYS A 2 40.26 69.69 10.07
CA LYS A 2 39.21 68.67 10.36
C LYS A 2 39.90 67.34 10.73
N LYS A 3 39.72 66.90 11.96
CA LYS A 3 40.26 65.64 12.46
C LYS A 3 39.37 64.52 11.97
N LEU A 4 39.89 63.58 11.16
CA LEU A 4 39.27 62.36 10.79
C LEU A 4 39.42 61.36 11.96
N LEU A 5 38.29 60.88 12.49
CA LEU A 5 38.24 59.81 13.47
C LEU A 5 38.00 58.51 12.71
N ALA A 6 38.98 57.61 12.64
CA ALA A 6 38.84 56.28 12.07
C ALA A 6 38.32 55.36 13.15
N ILE A 7 37.13 54.84 12.97
CA ILE A 7 36.56 53.80 13.83
C ILE A 7 36.97 52.45 13.21
N LEU A 8 37.82 51.74 13.93
CA LEU A 8 38.23 50.37 13.60
C LEU A 8 37.16 49.42 14.12
N LEU A 9 36.35 48.85 13.19
CA LEU A 9 35.37 47.83 13.52
C LEU A 9 36.09 46.47 13.55
N VAL A 10 36.38 45.97 14.73
CA VAL A 10 36.90 44.61 14.91
C VAL A 10 35.73 43.62 14.80
N LEU A 11 35.64 42.96 13.67
CA LEU A 11 34.67 41.86 13.43
C LEU A 11 35.21 40.60 14.12
N CYS A 12 34.76 40.31 15.32
CA CYS A 12 34.99 39.00 15.94
C CYS A 12 34.16 37.95 15.21
N LEU A 13 34.78 37.22 14.29
CA LEU A 13 34.26 35.97 13.76
C LEU A 13 34.32 34.91 14.90
N VAL A 14 33.20 34.72 15.58
CA VAL A 14 33.01 33.54 16.43
C VAL A 14 32.80 32.38 15.47
N LEU A 15 33.86 31.62 15.20
CA LEU A 15 33.73 30.27 14.64
C LEU A 15 32.99 29.39 15.69
N VAL A 16 31.70 29.22 15.53
CA VAL A 16 30.99 28.14 16.18
C VAL A 16 31.51 26.88 15.50
N ALA A 17 32.43 26.20 16.14
CA ALA A 17 32.79 24.84 15.77
C ALA A 17 31.51 23.99 16.02
N VAL A 18 30.76 23.69 14.94
CA VAL A 18 29.80 22.60 14.95
C VAL A 18 30.67 21.35 15.25
N PRO A 19 30.44 20.62 16.36
CA PRO A 19 31.13 19.35 16.54
C PRO A 19 30.80 18.51 15.32
N ALA A 20 31.79 18.19 14.49
CA ALA A 20 31.68 17.10 13.55
C ALA A 20 31.32 15.88 14.43
N ILE A 21 30.11 15.34 14.24
CA ILE A 21 29.76 14.03 14.73
C ILE A 21 30.84 13.13 14.11
N ALA A 22 31.74 12.63 14.93
CA ALA A 22 32.75 11.68 14.48
C ALA A 22 31.93 10.49 13.96
N ASP A 23 32.00 10.24 12.66
CA ASP A 23 31.57 9.00 12.08
C ASP A 23 32.39 7.91 12.80
N ASP A 24 31.73 7.08 13.60
CA ASP A 24 32.36 6.04 14.40
C ASP A 24 32.96 4.93 13.51
N GLY A 25 32.82 5.06 12.18
CA GLY A 25 33.34 4.13 11.19
C GLY A 25 32.56 2.80 11.16
N GLU A 26 31.46 2.71 11.92
CA GLU A 26 30.61 1.53 11.96
C GLU A 26 29.58 1.57 10.84
N SER A 27 29.46 0.49 10.08
CA SER A 27 28.47 0.38 9.01
C SER A 27 27.04 0.35 9.58
N LEU A 28 26.04 0.76 8.77
CA LEU A 28 24.64 0.73 9.20
C LEU A 28 24.19 -0.69 9.60
N LYS A 29 24.72 -1.71 8.90
CA LYS A 29 24.48 -3.11 9.23
C LYS A 29 24.98 -3.46 10.64
N GLU A 30 26.19 -3.03 11.01
CA GLU A 30 26.75 -3.28 12.36
C GLU A 30 25.96 -2.55 13.45
N LYS A 31 25.46 -1.33 13.16
CA LYS A 31 24.57 -0.59 14.07
C LYS A 31 23.23 -1.32 14.24
N ALA A 32 22.63 -1.80 13.15
CA ALA A 32 21.40 -2.58 13.16
C ALA A 32 21.55 -3.90 13.94
N GLU A 33 22.67 -4.61 13.82
CA GLU A 33 22.94 -5.84 14.58
C GLU A 33 22.94 -5.61 16.11
N LYS A 34 23.24 -4.38 16.55
CA LYS A 34 23.28 -3.98 17.97
C LYS A 34 22.03 -3.24 18.43
N PHE A 35 21.04 -3.10 17.55
CA PHE A 35 19.82 -2.35 17.84
C PHE A 35 19.05 -2.98 19.00
N ASP A 36 18.57 -2.17 19.92
CA ASP A 36 17.89 -2.61 21.16
C ASP A 36 16.41 -2.87 20.91
N ARG A 37 16.11 -4.00 20.25
CA ARG A 37 14.75 -4.39 19.82
C ARG A 37 13.79 -4.60 20.98
N GLU A 38 14.28 -5.08 22.14
CA GLU A 38 13.44 -5.46 23.27
C GLU A 38 12.72 -4.25 23.90
N ASN A 39 13.28 -3.05 23.71
CA ASN A 39 12.71 -1.81 24.19
C ASN A 39 11.89 -1.04 23.13
N GLU A 40 11.81 -1.58 21.91
CA GLU A 40 11.09 -0.94 20.82
C GLU A 40 9.74 -1.65 20.54
N PHE A 41 8.72 -0.85 20.32
CA PHE A 41 7.39 -1.33 19.98
C PHE A 41 7.11 -1.06 18.50
N VAL A 42 6.66 -2.09 17.77
CA VAL A 42 6.33 -1.99 16.35
C VAL A 42 4.87 -2.35 16.12
N THR A 43 4.08 -1.34 15.80
CA THR A 43 2.69 -1.48 15.40
C THR A 43 2.62 -1.65 13.88
N VAL A 44 1.98 -2.71 13.41
CA VAL A 44 1.75 -2.98 11.99
C VAL A 44 0.32 -2.59 11.61
N GLY A 45 0.16 -1.49 10.87
CA GLY A 45 -1.14 -1.07 10.33
C GLY A 45 -1.60 -2.01 9.21
N THR A 46 -2.81 -2.58 9.35
CA THR A 46 -3.35 -3.59 8.44
C THR A 46 -4.60 -3.09 7.68
N GLY A 47 -5.74 -3.74 7.75
CA GLY A 47 -6.94 -3.38 7.03
C GLY A 47 -8.20 -4.02 7.59
N PRO A 48 -9.32 -4.01 6.85
CA PRO A 48 -10.53 -4.72 7.23
C PRO A 48 -10.30 -6.23 7.33
N THR A 49 -11.01 -6.89 8.23
CA THR A 49 -10.89 -8.34 8.48
C THR A 49 -11.28 -9.20 7.27
N SER A 50 -12.04 -8.66 6.32
CA SER A 50 -12.38 -9.31 5.05
C SER A 50 -11.23 -9.32 4.03
N GLY A 51 -10.11 -8.62 4.30
CA GLY A 51 -8.97 -8.46 3.40
C GLY A 51 -7.74 -9.23 3.84
N LEU A 52 -6.73 -9.26 2.96
CA LEU A 52 -5.46 -9.96 3.19
C LEU A 52 -4.48 -9.18 4.08
N TYR A 53 -4.71 -7.90 4.34
CA TYR A 53 -3.81 -7.11 5.17
C TYR A 53 -3.73 -7.64 6.60
N VAL A 54 -4.85 -8.09 7.17
CA VAL A 54 -4.89 -8.62 8.54
C VAL A 54 -4.06 -9.90 8.69
N PRO A 55 -4.27 -10.99 7.93
CA PRO A 55 -3.46 -12.19 8.09
C PRO A 55 -1.98 -11.97 7.76
N ILE A 56 -1.66 -11.19 6.72
CA ILE A 56 -0.26 -10.98 6.30
C ILE A 56 0.45 -9.98 7.24
N GLY A 57 -0.22 -8.88 7.63
CA GLY A 57 0.35 -7.93 8.59
C GLY A 57 0.50 -8.52 9.99
N GLY A 58 -0.45 -9.37 10.42
CA GLY A 58 -0.33 -10.15 11.65
C GLY A 58 0.88 -11.10 11.63
N ALA A 59 1.13 -11.73 10.47
CA ALA A 59 2.32 -12.56 10.30
C ALA A 59 3.62 -11.74 10.29
N CYS A 60 3.60 -10.52 9.75
CA CYS A 60 4.74 -9.58 9.86
C CYS A 60 5.00 -9.21 11.31
N ALA A 61 3.95 -8.87 12.08
CA ALA A 61 4.08 -8.60 13.51
C ALA A 61 4.66 -9.81 14.27
N THR A 62 4.15 -11.03 13.98
CA THR A 62 4.69 -12.27 14.56
C THR A 62 6.16 -12.46 14.21
N ALA A 63 6.53 -12.30 12.94
CA ALA A 63 7.91 -12.44 12.47
C ALA A 63 8.88 -11.47 13.17
N LEU A 64 8.45 -10.21 13.36
CA LEU A 64 9.22 -9.20 14.09
C LEU A 64 9.26 -9.48 15.60
N GLY A 65 8.16 -10.02 16.17
CA GLY A 65 8.13 -10.46 17.57
C GLY A 65 9.10 -11.61 17.83
N ASP A 66 9.13 -12.61 16.95
CA ASP A 66 10.08 -13.74 16.99
C ASP A 66 11.54 -13.26 16.82
N TYR A 67 11.74 -12.12 16.15
CA TYR A 67 13.05 -11.48 15.99
C TYR A 67 13.48 -10.63 17.19
N GLY A 68 12.57 -10.32 18.11
CA GLY A 68 12.87 -9.67 19.39
C GLY A 68 12.18 -8.33 19.64
N TYR A 69 11.36 -7.80 18.73
CA TYR A 69 10.58 -6.59 18.94
C TYR A 69 9.33 -6.85 19.81
N GLN A 70 8.85 -5.84 20.50
CA GLN A 70 7.48 -5.85 21.00
C GLN A 70 6.54 -5.45 19.85
N THR A 71 5.53 -6.26 19.52
CA THR A 71 4.75 -6.06 18.31
C THR A 71 3.24 -6.13 18.52
N SER A 72 2.49 -5.36 17.72
CA SER A 72 1.05 -5.54 17.51
C SER A 72 0.69 -5.41 16.04
N ALA A 73 -0.47 -5.96 15.66
CA ALA A 73 -1.09 -5.72 14.36
C ALA A 73 -2.46 -5.10 14.57
N GLU A 74 -2.71 -3.95 13.96
CA GLU A 74 -3.96 -3.21 14.11
C GLU A 74 -4.84 -3.31 12.88
N ALA A 75 -6.11 -3.67 13.07
CA ALA A 75 -7.12 -3.60 12.02
C ALA A 75 -7.51 -2.14 11.77
N THR A 76 -7.49 -1.73 10.49
CA THR A 76 -7.76 -0.35 10.08
C THR A 76 -8.75 -0.32 8.90
N ASN A 77 -9.09 0.88 8.41
CA ASN A 77 -9.79 1.05 7.15
C ASN A 77 -8.84 1.00 5.93
N ALA A 78 -7.74 0.26 6.03
CA ALA A 78 -6.71 0.06 5.01
C ALA A 78 -5.96 1.36 4.62
N THR A 79 -5.58 1.48 3.33
CA THR A 79 -4.55 2.39 2.82
C THR A 79 -4.68 3.83 3.31
N GLY A 80 -5.86 4.44 3.22
CA GLY A 80 -6.02 5.85 3.60
C GLY A 80 -5.77 6.10 5.09
N GLN A 81 -6.28 5.22 5.95
CA GLN A 81 -6.01 5.30 7.39
C GLN A 81 -4.56 4.96 7.71
N ASN A 82 -3.98 3.97 7.04
CA ASN A 82 -2.58 3.57 7.24
C ASN A 82 -1.60 4.70 6.89
N ILE A 83 -1.87 5.46 5.83
CA ILE A 83 -1.12 6.68 5.49
C ILE A 83 -1.15 7.67 6.65
N GLN A 84 -2.33 7.93 7.23
CA GLN A 84 -2.45 8.85 8.36
C GLN A 84 -1.77 8.31 9.61
N ASN A 85 -1.95 7.03 9.93
CA ASN A 85 -1.33 6.41 11.10
C ASN A 85 0.20 6.49 11.04
N ILE A 86 0.81 6.24 9.86
CA ILE A 86 2.26 6.40 9.67
C ILE A 86 2.69 7.85 9.89
N LEU A 87 2.00 8.81 9.26
CA LEU A 87 2.36 10.23 9.38
C LEU A 87 2.20 10.78 10.81
N ASN A 88 1.22 10.27 11.55
CA ASN A 88 0.98 10.66 12.95
C ASN A 88 1.90 9.93 13.95
N GLY A 89 2.56 8.84 13.54
CA GLY A 89 3.34 7.98 14.44
C GLY A 89 2.47 7.01 15.26
N ASP A 90 1.27 6.70 14.79
CA ASP A 90 0.38 5.72 15.41
C ASP A 90 0.77 4.28 15.01
N CYS A 91 1.51 4.12 13.91
CA CYS A 91 2.12 2.88 13.46
C CYS A 91 3.56 3.14 12.99
N GLU A 92 4.48 2.21 13.24
CA GLU A 92 5.84 2.24 12.71
C GLU A 92 5.89 1.78 11.27
N ILE A 93 5.13 0.73 10.95
CA ILE A 93 4.99 0.20 9.58
C ILE A 93 3.52 -0.07 9.25
N ALA A 94 3.16 0.00 7.98
CA ALA A 94 1.79 -0.27 7.54
C ALA A 94 1.72 -0.77 6.09
N ILE A 95 0.72 -1.58 5.77
CA ILE A 95 0.46 -2.07 4.42
C ILE A 95 -0.42 -1.05 3.67
N ALA A 96 0.00 -0.67 2.46
CA ALA A 96 -0.77 0.26 1.66
C ALA A 96 -0.67 -0.05 0.15
N MET A 97 -1.70 0.31 -0.61
CA MET A 97 -1.66 0.26 -2.07
C MET A 97 -0.86 1.43 -2.63
N GLN A 98 0.08 1.14 -3.52
CA GLN A 98 1.04 2.12 -4.05
C GLN A 98 0.39 3.27 -4.80
N ASP A 99 -0.70 3.04 -5.54
CA ASP A 99 -1.43 4.07 -6.27
C ASP A 99 -1.97 5.18 -5.35
N ALA A 100 -2.62 4.80 -4.25
CA ALA A 100 -3.14 5.74 -3.26
C ALA A 100 -2.00 6.45 -2.51
N VAL A 101 -0.92 5.73 -2.21
CA VAL A 101 0.28 6.30 -1.58
C VAL A 101 0.91 7.36 -2.49
N MET A 102 1.06 7.09 -3.78
CA MET A 102 1.64 8.04 -4.74
C MET A 102 0.76 9.28 -4.91
N GLN A 103 -0.57 9.13 -4.89
CA GLN A 103 -1.49 10.27 -4.91
C GLN A 103 -1.37 11.11 -3.62
N ALA A 104 -1.26 10.48 -2.46
CA ALA A 104 -1.06 11.18 -1.18
C ALA A 104 0.31 11.89 -1.14
N TYR A 105 1.36 11.22 -1.58
CA TYR A 105 2.71 11.78 -1.64
C TYR A 105 2.82 13.00 -2.56
N GLY A 106 2.14 12.95 -3.72
CA GLY A 106 2.09 14.03 -4.70
C GLY A 106 0.97 15.05 -4.48
N ALA A 107 0.12 14.90 -3.45
CA ALA A 107 -1.07 15.71 -3.21
C ALA A 107 -1.95 15.88 -4.46
N ASN A 108 -2.20 14.80 -5.18
CA ASN A 108 -3.01 14.80 -6.40
C ASN A 108 -4.13 13.75 -6.36
N GLY A 109 -4.97 13.69 -7.40
CA GLY A 109 -6.08 12.74 -7.49
C GLY A 109 -7.03 12.82 -6.29
N ALA A 110 -7.18 11.74 -5.53
CA ALA A 110 -8.03 11.72 -4.33
C ALA A 110 -7.50 12.59 -3.17
N TYR A 111 -6.26 13.04 -3.27
CA TYR A 111 -5.60 13.90 -2.28
C TYR A 111 -5.38 15.33 -2.77
N GLU A 112 -5.98 15.72 -3.89
CA GLU A 112 -5.89 17.08 -4.41
C GLU A 112 -6.38 18.11 -3.36
N GLY A 113 -5.58 19.17 -3.17
CA GLY A 113 -5.86 20.22 -2.19
C GLY A 113 -5.52 19.85 -0.73
N LYS A 114 -4.95 18.67 -0.49
CA LYS A 114 -4.38 18.30 0.81
C LYS A 114 -2.88 18.58 0.86
N GLU A 115 -2.30 18.60 2.06
CA GLU A 115 -0.85 18.67 2.20
C GLU A 115 -0.20 17.37 1.66
N PRO A 116 0.94 17.48 0.93
CA PRO A 116 1.67 16.32 0.49
C PRO A 116 2.14 15.44 1.64
N ALA A 117 1.93 14.14 1.53
CA ALA A 117 2.38 13.15 2.52
C ALA A 117 3.90 12.85 2.37
N SER A 118 4.73 13.92 2.39
CA SER A 118 6.17 13.86 2.08
C SER A 118 6.99 13.05 3.08
N GLY A 119 6.49 12.82 4.30
CA GLY A 119 7.12 11.99 5.33
C GLY A 119 6.97 10.48 5.13
N LEU A 120 6.29 10.03 4.06
CA LEU A 120 6.17 8.61 3.75
C LEU A 120 7.42 8.08 3.06
N ARG A 121 7.84 6.87 3.44
CA ARG A 121 8.88 6.10 2.77
C ARG A 121 8.44 4.65 2.58
N ALA A 122 9.03 3.96 1.60
CA ALA A 122 8.82 2.55 1.40
C ALA A 122 9.91 1.71 2.08
N LEU A 123 9.49 0.59 2.65
CA LEU A 123 10.39 -0.48 3.10
C LEU A 123 10.63 -1.49 1.97
N MET A 124 9.52 -2.04 1.47
CA MET A 124 9.53 -3.13 0.50
C MET A 124 8.21 -3.22 -0.27
N ARG A 125 8.29 -3.86 -1.45
CA ARG A 125 7.12 -4.30 -2.19
C ARG A 125 6.55 -5.56 -1.56
N LEU A 126 5.23 -5.64 -1.59
CA LEU A 126 4.48 -6.81 -1.16
C LEU A 126 3.82 -7.51 -2.37
N TRP A 127 2.61 -8.03 -2.23
CA TRP A 127 1.89 -8.73 -3.29
C TRP A 127 1.06 -7.80 -4.18
N PRO A 128 0.75 -8.21 -5.42
CA PRO A 128 -0.17 -7.48 -6.27
C PRO A 128 -1.61 -7.62 -5.76
N ASN A 129 -2.31 -6.50 -5.66
CA ASN A 129 -3.76 -6.45 -5.46
C ASN A 129 -4.45 -6.34 -6.81
N TYR A 130 -5.17 -7.38 -7.19
CA TYR A 130 -5.98 -7.42 -8.41
C TYR A 130 -7.30 -6.69 -8.17
N VAL A 131 -7.66 -5.80 -9.10
CA VAL A 131 -8.99 -5.19 -9.06
C VAL A 131 -9.97 -6.17 -9.68
N GLN A 132 -10.97 -6.54 -8.90
CA GLN A 132 -11.99 -7.52 -9.22
C GLN A 132 -13.33 -6.80 -9.19
N LEU A 133 -13.93 -6.55 -10.33
CA LEU A 133 -15.29 -6.04 -10.43
C LEU A 133 -16.23 -7.24 -10.48
N VAL A 134 -17.02 -7.46 -9.43
CA VAL A 134 -17.90 -8.62 -9.32
C VAL A 134 -19.37 -8.21 -9.31
N THR A 135 -20.20 -9.06 -9.93
CA THR A 135 -21.65 -8.91 -10.00
C THR A 135 -22.31 -10.28 -9.98
N THR A 136 -23.63 -10.33 -10.13
CA THR A 136 -24.38 -11.56 -10.34
C THR A 136 -25.06 -11.55 -11.72
N ALA A 137 -25.23 -12.71 -12.34
CA ALA A 137 -25.72 -12.84 -13.71
C ALA A 137 -27.08 -12.16 -13.96
N ASN A 138 -27.94 -12.11 -12.93
CA ASN A 138 -29.27 -11.48 -13.03
C ASN A 138 -29.23 -9.95 -13.18
N THR A 139 -28.11 -9.27 -12.92
CA THR A 139 -27.96 -7.81 -13.10
C THR A 139 -27.78 -7.42 -14.55
N GLY A 140 -27.31 -8.37 -15.39
CA GLY A 140 -27.01 -8.17 -16.80
C GLY A 140 -25.73 -7.35 -17.07
N ILE A 141 -24.95 -7.01 -16.03
CA ILE A 141 -23.69 -6.27 -16.15
C ILE A 141 -22.62 -7.18 -16.76
N LYS A 142 -21.98 -6.74 -17.84
CA LYS A 142 -20.93 -7.49 -18.57
C LYS A 142 -19.68 -6.69 -18.83
N SER A 143 -19.73 -5.36 -18.69
CA SER A 143 -18.61 -4.45 -18.90
C SER A 143 -18.65 -3.34 -17.84
N VAL A 144 -17.57 -2.56 -17.75
CA VAL A 144 -17.51 -1.39 -16.84
C VAL A 144 -18.55 -0.34 -17.23
N GLU A 145 -18.82 -0.17 -18.53
CA GLU A 145 -19.81 0.79 -19.05
C GLU A 145 -21.24 0.48 -18.61
N ASP A 146 -21.56 -0.79 -18.35
CA ASP A 146 -22.88 -1.22 -17.85
C ASP A 146 -23.17 -0.77 -16.42
N LEU A 147 -22.18 -0.22 -15.72
CA LEU A 147 -22.34 0.31 -14.36
C LEU A 147 -23.17 1.60 -14.31
N ARG A 148 -23.38 2.28 -15.44
CA ARG A 148 -24.21 3.51 -15.47
C ARG A 148 -25.61 3.24 -14.96
N GLY A 149 -26.06 4.06 -13.99
CA GLY A 149 -27.34 3.92 -13.33
C GLY A 149 -27.45 2.78 -12.32
N LYS A 150 -26.36 2.07 -12.03
CA LYS A 150 -26.33 0.94 -11.07
C LYS A 150 -25.90 1.39 -9.67
N ARG A 151 -26.25 0.58 -8.68
CA ARG A 151 -25.75 0.69 -7.30
C ARG A 151 -24.44 -0.08 -7.21
N VAL A 152 -23.35 0.62 -6.93
CA VAL A 152 -22.01 0.06 -7.01
C VAL A 152 -21.28 0.23 -5.68
N GLY A 153 -20.87 -0.88 -5.09
CA GLY A 153 -19.97 -0.91 -3.95
C GLY A 153 -18.56 -0.49 -4.40
N VAL A 154 -18.19 0.74 -4.08
CA VAL A 154 -16.92 1.34 -4.53
C VAL A 154 -15.78 1.19 -3.51
N GLY A 155 -16.05 0.61 -2.34
CA GLY A 155 -15.12 0.52 -1.23
C GLY A 155 -15.37 1.58 -0.16
N ALA A 156 -14.84 1.36 1.04
CA ALA A 156 -14.94 2.33 2.12
C ALA A 156 -14.32 3.68 1.70
N SER A 157 -14.89 4.77 2.15
CA SER A 157 -14.45 6.13 1.79
C SER A 157 -12.94 6.32 2.06
N ASN A 158 -12.22 6.84 1.08
CA ASN A 158 -10.76 7.03 1.08
C ASN A 158 -9.94 5.73 1.23
N SER A 159 -10.55 4.56 1.08
CA SER A 159 -9.80 3.31 0.97
C SER A 159 -9.11 3.21 -0.39
N GLY A 160 -8.07 2.34 -0.49
CA GLY A 160 -7.46 2.09 -1.78
C GLY A 160 -8.45 1.47 -2.79
N VAL A 161 -9.43 0.67 -2.34
CA VAL A 161 -10.50 0.13 -3.21
C VAL A 161 -11.33 1.27 -3.82
N GLU A 162 -11.70 2.26 -3.03
CA GLU A 162 -12.47 3.42 -3.49
C GLU A 162 -11.67 4.26 -4.51
N ILE A 163 -10.37 4.45 -4.26
CA ILE A 163 -9.49 5.13 -5.19
C ILE A 163 -9.39 4.36 -6.51
N ASN A 164 -9.22 3.03 -6.47
CA ASN A 164 -9.21 2.19 -7.68
C ASN A 164 -10.53 2.29 -8.45
N ALA A 165 -11.67 2.18 -7.76
CA ALA A 165 -12.98 2.28 -8.39
C ALA A 165 -13.15 3.63 -9.11
N ARG A 166 -12.81 4.73 -8.45
CA ARG A 166 -12.88 6.08 -9.02
C ARG A 166 -12.01 6.24 -10.27
N MET A 167 -10.76 5.76 -10.21
CA MET A 167 -9.81 5.87 -11.33
C MET A 167 -10.23 5.01 -12.51
N ILE A 168 -10.67 3.78 -12.26
CA ILE A 168 -11.17 2.90 -13.31
C ILE A 168 -12.42 3.50 -13.96
N LEU A 169 -13.43 3.88 -13.17
CA LEU A 169 -14.63 4.52 -13.71
C LEU A 169 -14.29 5.75 -14.55
N ALA A 170 -13.40 6.62 -14.08
CA ALA A 170 -12.96 7.80 -14.83
C ALA A 170 -12.27 7.45 -16.17
N ALA A 171 -11.49 6.36 -16.22
CA ALA A 171 -10.86 5.88 -17.45
C ALA A 171 -11.90 5.48 -18.51
N TYR A 172 -13.07 4.96 -18.08
CA TYR A 172 -14.22 4.63 -18.92
C TYR A 172 -15.22 5.80 -19.09
N GLY A 173 -14.84 7.01 -18.63
CA GLY A 173 -15.69 8.20 -18.74
C GLY A 173 -16.93 8.15 -17.86
N ILE A 174 -16.89 7.41 -16.76
CA ILE A 174 -17.94 7.29 -15.75
C ILE A 174 -17.53 8.06 -14.51
N THR A 175 -18.44 8.82 -13.94
CA THR A 175 -18.26 9.51 -12.66
C THR A 175 -19.21 8.95 -11.61
N TYR A 176 -19.04 9.36 -10.36
CA TYR A 176 -19.98 8.97 -9.31
C TYR A 176 -21.38 9.55 -9.46
N ASP A 177 -21.54 10.58 -10.32
CA ASP A 177 -22.89 11.09 -10.69
C ASP A 177 -23.63 10.14 -11.67
N ASP A 178 -22.88 9.27 -12.35
CA ASP A 178 -23.46 8.29 -13.29
C ASP A 178 -23.90 6.98 -12.61
N ILE A 179 -23.57 6.78 -11.33
CA ILE A 179 -23.88 5.57 -10.55
C ILE A 179 -24.49 5.96 -9.19
N THR A 180 -24.92 4.97 -8.42
CA THR A 180 -25.23 5.16 -7.00
C THR A 180 -24.10 4.49 -6.19
N PRO A 181 -23.07 5.24 -5.75
CA PRO A 181 -21.94 4.66 -5.05
C PRO A 181 -22.32 4.26 -3.62
N ASP A 182 -21.86 3.08 -3.21
CA ASP A 182 -22.00 2.57 -1.84
C ASP A 182 -20.60 2.47 -1.21
N TYR A 183 -20.37 3.28 -0.17
CA TYR A 183 -19.04 3.46 0.47
C TYR A 183 -18.84 2.47 1.63
N LEU A 184 -18.94 1.19 1.35
CA LEU A 184 -18.75 0.10 2.30
C LEU A 184 -17.47 -0.68 2.03
N ALA A 185 -16.93 -1.32 3.05
CA ALA A 185 -15.93 -2.36 2.86
C ALA A 185 -16.53 -3.46 1.96
N TYR A 186 -15.72 -4.03 1.06
CA TYR A 186 -16.24 -4.94 0.04
C TYR A 186 -16.96 -6.18 0.60
N GLY A 187 -16.62 -6.63 1.82
CA GLY A 187 -17.39 -7.68 2.49
C GLY A 187 -18.83 -7.27 2.73
N GLU A 188 -19.05 -6.09 3.31
CA GLU A 188 -20.39 -5.54 3.56
C GLU A 188 -21.14 -5.23 2.26
N ALA A 189 -20.44 -4.71 1.25
CA ALA A 189 -21.02 -4.44 -0.07
C ALA A 189 -21.48 -5.73 -0.77
N ILE A 190 -20.74 -6.84 -0.62
CA ILE A 190 -21.14 -8.16 -1.11
C ILE A 190 -22.38 -8.69 -0.35
N ASP A 191 -22.48 -8.47 0.95
CA ASP A 191 -23.68 -8.81 1.70
C ASP A 191 -24.89 -7.98 1.24
N ASN A 192 -24.70 -6.70 0.94
CA ASN A 192 -25.72 -5.87 0.30
C ASN A 192 -26.13 -6.41 -1.09
N MET A 193 -25.17 -6.94 -1.86
CA MET A 193 -25.45 -7.57 -3.15
C MET A 193 -26.30 -8.85 -2.97
N LYS A 194 -25.97 -9.71 -2.00
CA LYS A 194 -26.77 -10.90 -1.66
C LYS A 194 -28.22 -10.53 -1.29
N ASN A 195 -28.42 -9.36 -0.69
CA ASN A 195 -29.73 -8.82 -0.30
C ASN A 195 -30.43 -8.01 -1.41
N GLY A 196 -29.85 -7.94 -2.62
CA GLY A 196 -30.41 -7.18 -3.73
C GLY A 196 -30.34 -5.65 -3.58
N GLN A 197 -29.45 -5.17 -2.69
CA GLN A 197 -29.27 -3.74 -2.41
C GLN A 197 -28.08 -3.14 -3.17
N CYS A 198 -27.21 -3.97 -3.74
CA CYS A 198 -26.06 -3.59 -4.55
C CYS A 198 -26.04 -4.40 -5.84
N ASP A 199 -25.64 -3.82 -6.97
CA ASP A 199 -25.68 -4.46 -8.29
C ASP A 199 -24.29 -4.94 -8.74
N ALA A 200 -23.21 -4.26 -8.32
CA ALA A 200 -21.83 -4.63 -8.57
C ALA A 200 -20.92 -4.13 -7.45
N VAL A 201 -19.79 -4.79 -7.22
CA VAL A 201 -18.84 -4.43 -6.15
C VAL A 201 -17.41 -4.46 -6.66
N PHE A 202 -16.65 -3.41 -6.39
CA PHE A 202 -15.20 -3.41 -6.55
C PHE A 202 -14.54 -4.10 -5.34
N VAL A 203 -13.67 -5.05 -5.63
CA VAL A 203 -12.83 -5.76 -4.66
C VAL A 203 -11.38 -5.65 -5.13
N THR A 204 -10.52 -5.00 -4.36
CA THR A 204 -9.09 -4.96 -4.66
C THR A 204 -8.33 -5.78 -3.63
N SER A 205 -7.87 -6.96 -4.05
CA SER A 205 -7.28 -7.96 -3.16
C SER A 205 -6.36 -8.92 -3.93
N GLY A 206 -5.60 -9.75 -3.20
CA GLY A 206 -4.96 -10.92 -3.80
C GLY A 206 -5.97 -11.94 -4.31
N LEU A 207 -5.51 -12.87 -5.15
CA LEU A 207 -6.32 -13.95 -5.71
C LEU A 207 -6.02 -15.29 -5.03
N PRO A 208 -7.05 -16.12 -4.76
CA PRO A 208 -8.48 -15.77 -4.71
C PRO A 208 -8.82 -15.00 -3.44
N ASN A 209 -9.85 -14.14 -3.50
CA ASN A 209 -10.41 -13.51 -2.30
C ASN A 209 -11.55 -14.36 -1.71
N ALA A 210 -11.52 -14.61 -0.41
CA ALA A 210 -12.46 -15.50 0.26
C ALA A 210 -13.91 -15.02 0.17
N THR A 211 -14.15 -13.70 0.29
CA THR A 211 -15.49 -13.11 0.25
C THR A 211 -16.10 -13.23 -1.16
N VAL A 212 -15.27 -13.08 -2.22
CA VAL A 212 -15.70 -13.30 -3.60
C VAL A 212 -16.01 -14.77 -3.85
N MET A 213 -15.18 -15.69 -3.33
CA MET A 213 -15.46 -17.13 -3.42
C MET A 213 -16.78 -17.50 -2.74
N GLU A 214 -17.05 -16.94 -1.56
CA GLU A 214 -18.30 -17.18 -0.82
C GLU A 214 -19.53 -16.73 -1.61
N LEU A 215 -19.46 -15.57 -2.30
CA LEU A 215 -20.53 -15.14 -3.19
C LEU A 215 -20.79 -16.18 -4.29
N GLY A 216 -19.74 -16.71 -4.92
CA GLY A 216 -19.83 -17.71 -5.99
C GLY A 216 -20.36 -19.08 -5.56
N VAL A 217 -20.41 -19.39 -4.24
CA VAL A 217 -21.03 -20.62 -3.73
C VAL A 217 -22.56 -20.56 -3.81
N SER A 218 -23.14 -19.37 -3.57
CA SER A 218 -24.60 -19.22 -3.38
C SER A 218 -25.28 -18.49 -4.55
N TYR A 219 -24.53 -17.82 -5.39
CA TYR A 219 -25.04 -17.00 -6.48
C TYR A 219 -24.29 -17.28 -7.79
N ASP A 220 -24.95 -17.07 -8.90
CA ASP A 220 -24.33 -17.08 -10.24
C ASP A 220 -23.50 -15.80 -10.41
N MET A 221 -22.32 -15.84 -9.80
CA MET A 221 -21.37 -14.70 -9.74
C MET A 221 -20.63 -14.56 -11.05
N VAL A 222 -20.45 -13.33 -11.49
CA VAL A 222 -19.71 -12.94 -12.68
C VAL A 222 -18.58 -11.99 -12.28
N VAL A 223 -17.38 -12.26 -12.74
CA VAL A 223 -16.26 -11.30 -12.69
C VAL A 223 -16.32 -10.50 -14.01
N VAL A 224 -16.53 -9.20 -13.89
CA VAL A 224 -16.63 -8.28 -15.03
C VAL A 224 -15.23 -7.89 -15.50
N PRO A 225 -14.89 -7.99 -16.79
CA PRO A 225 -13.59 -7.59 -17.30
C PRO A 225 -13.37 -6.09 -17.18
N ILE A 226 -12.12 -5.72 -16.89
CA ILE A 226 -11.61 -4.36 -17.02
C ILE A 226 -10.64 -4.40 -18.21
N ASP A 227 -11.14 -4.10 -19.40
CA ASP A 227 -10.47 -4.34 -20.67
C ASP A 227 -10.60 -3.15 -21.64
N GLY A 228 -10.25 -3.33 -22.90
CA GLY A 228 -10.45 -2.37 -23.97
C GLY A 228 -9.74 -1.02 -23.77
N GLU A 229 -10.31 0.04 -24.37
CA GLU A 229 -9.71 1.39 -24.38
C GLU A 229 -9.58 1.98 -22.96
N GLY A 230 -10.53 1.72 -22.08
CA GLY A 230 -10.51 2.21 -20.70
C GLY A 230 -9.31 1.67 -19.93
N ARG A 231 -9.01 0.37 -20.06
CA ARG A 231 -7.82 -0.22 -19.45
C ARG A 231 -6.52 0.36 -20.02
N GLU A 232 -6.44 0.48 -21.37
CA GLU A 232 -5.27 1.05 -22.04
C GLU A 232 -5.01 2.48 -21.57
N LYS A 233 -6.03 3.30 -21.46
CA LYS A 233 -5.96 4.65 -20.94
C LYS A 233 -5.45 4.67 -19.50
N LEU A 234 -6.06 3.86 -18.62
CA LEU A 234 -5.68 3.79 -17.19
C LEU A 234 -4.19 3.46 -17.02
N VAL A 235 -3.71 2.41 -17.70
CA VAL A 235 -2.31 1.95 -17.57
C VAL A 235 -1.33 2.94 -18.22
N SER A 236 -1.72 3.66 -19.27
CA SER A 236 -0.86 4.66 -19.90
C SER A 236 -0.74 5.95 -19.09
N GLU A 237 -1.80 6.35 -18.39
CA GLU A 237 -1.83 7.58 -17.59
C GLU A 237 -1.22 7.37 -16.19
N TYR A 238 -1.32 6.15 -15.65
CA TYR A 238 -0.93 5.86 -14.27
C TYR A 238 0.02 4.66 -14.20
N PRO A 239 1.33 4.90 -14.10
CA PRO A 239 2.36 3.86 -14.19
C PRO A 239 2.37 2.87 -13.01
N TYR A 240 1.61 3.10 -11.96
CA TYR A 240 1.43 2.17 -10.85
C TYR A 240 0.33 1.12 -11.10
N TYR A 241 -0.45 1.24 -12.19
CA TYR A 241 -1.32 0.17 -12.66
C TYR A 241 -0.61 -0.70 -13.69
N ALA A 242 -0.79 -2.00 -13.59
CA ALA A 242 -0.34 -2.95 -14.59
C ALA A 242 -1.50 -3.81 -15.08
N LYS A 243 -1.44 -4.23 -16.33
CA LYS A 243 -2.39 -5.18 -16.92
C LYS A 243 -2.29 -6.53 -16.23
N SER A 244 -3.42 -7.17 -16.02
CA SER A 244 -3.49 -8.51 -15.44
C SER A 244 -4.58 -9.34 -16.06
N VAL A 245 -4.62 -10.59 -15.63
CA VAL A 245 -5.75 -11.49 -15.83
C VAL A 245 -6.12 -12.16 -14.50
N ILE A 246 -7.39 -12.42 -14.29
CA ILE A 246 -7.90 -13.34 -13.28
C ILE A 246 -8.00 -14.70 -13.97
N PRO A 247 -7.15 -15.68 -13.65
CA PRO A 247 -7.08 -16.94 -14.37
C PRO A 247 -8.40 -17.71 -14.36
N ALA A 248 -8.67 -18.46 -15.41
CA ALA A 248 -9.78 -19.40 -15.47
C ALA A 248 -9.79 -20.32 -14.26
N GLY A 249 -10.96 -20.58 -13.71
CA GLY A 249 -11.15 -21.42 -12.51
C GLY A 249 -10.84 -20.74 -11.18
N THR A 250 -10.40 -19.48 -11.15
CA THR A 250 -10.17 -18.75 -9.89
C THR A 250 -11.49 -18.58 -9.11
N TYR A 251 -12.55 -18.22 -9.81
CA TYR A 251 -13.91 -17.97 -9.26
C TYR A 251 -15.00 -18.69 -10.05
N ASN A 252 -14.75 -19.91 -10.49
CA ASN A 252 -15.59 -20.66 -11.39
C ASN A 252 -15.77 -20.02 -12.80
N ASN A 253 -15.00 -18.99 -13.13
CA ASN A 253 -14.91 -18.45 -14.47
C ASN A 253 -14.28 -19.48 -15.41
N THR A 254 -14.88 -19.64 -16.61
CA THR A 254 -14.43 -20.66 -17.60
C THR A 254 -13.25 -20.18 -18.42
N GLU A 255 -13.03 -18.88 -18.49
CA GLU A 255 -11.98 -18.23 -19.26
C GLU A 255 -11.21 -17.23 -18.37
N ASP A 256 -10.02 -16.84 -18.83
CA ASP A 256 -9.27 -15.76 -18.23
C ASP A 256 -10.05 -14.45 -18.33
N VAL A 257 -10.13 -13.68 -17.25
CA VAL A 257 -10.80 -12.38 -17.22
C VAL A 257 -9.76 -11.28 -17.17
N GLU A 258 -9.76 -10.42 -18.18
CA GLU A 258 -8.84 -9.28 -18.26
C GLU A 258 -9.11 -8.27 -17.15
N GLY A 259 -8.03 -7.68 -16.61
CA GLY A 259 -8.10 -6.76 -15.50
C GLY A 259 -6.84 -5.93 -15.32
N VAL A 260 -6.74 -5.31 -14.16
CA VAL A 260 -5.57 -4.56 -13.72
C VAL A 260 -5.21 -4.93 -12.29
N PHE A 261 -3.97 -4.66 -11.91
CA PHE A 261 -3.53 -4.75 -10.51
C PHE A 261 -2.68 -3.54 -10.12
N VAL A 262 -2.53 -3.34 -8.82
CA VAL A 262 -1.57 -2.45 -8.19
C VAL A 262 -0.77 -3.22 -7.16
N TYR A 263 0.50 -2.85 -6.92
CA TYR A 263 1.25 -3.45 -5.83
C TYR A 263 0.87 -2.85 -4.48
N ASN A 264 0.86 -3.71 -3.46
CA ASN A 264 0.98 -3.25 -2.09
C ASN A 264 2.46 -3.00 -1.77
N ILE A 265 2.70 -2.02 -0.92
CA ILE A 265 4.02 -1.74 -0.34
C ILE A 265 3.90 -1.69 1.18
N MET A 266 4.99 -1.97 1.86
CA MET A 266 5.12 -1.69 3.28
C MET A 266 5.62 -0.25 3.42
N LEU A 267 4.83 0.57 4.11
CA LEU A 267 5.15 1.95 4.45
C LEU A 267 5.92 2.03 5.76
N VAL A 268 6.73 3.06 5.86
CA VAL A 268 7.43 3.48 7.07
C VAL A 268 7.47 5.01 7.12
N ARG A 269 7.64 5.59 8.30
CA ARG A 269 7.84 7.03 8.48
C ARG A 269 9.30 7.40 8.21
N GLU A 270 9.52 8.56 7.58
CA GLU A 270 10.84 9.07 7.19
C GLU A 270 11.80 9.26 8.37
N ASP A 271 11.29 9.62 9.54
CA ASP A 271 12.08 10.01 10.72
C ASP A 271 12.42 8.85 11.66
N LEU A 272 12.09 7.60 11.31
CA LEU A 272 12.59 6.45 12.06
C LEU A 272 14.11 6.33 11.89
N PRO A 273 14.85 5.84 12.90
CA PRO A 273 16.28 5.62 12.79
C PRO A 273 16.62 4.65 11.64
N ASP A 274 17.65 5.00 10.86
CA ASP A 274 18.08 4.17 9.72
C ASP A 274 18.44 2.75 10.14
N GLU A 275 19.11 2.59 11.29
CA GLU A 275 19.45 1.29 11.87
C GLU A 275 18.23 0.46 12.26
N MET A 276 17.17 1.10 12.77
CA MET A 276 15.92 0.42 13.09
C MET A 276 15.26 -0.10 11.81
N VAL A 277 15.20 0.73 10.77
CA VAL A 277 14.54 0.36 9.51
C VAL A 277 15.32 -0.75 8.78
N TYR A 278 16.65 -0.69 8.80
CA TYR A 278 17.52 -1.77 8.31
C TYR A 278 17.23 -3.08 9.07
N ASP A 279 17.13 -2.99 10.39
CA ASP A 279 16.91 -4.12 11.29
C ASP A 279 15.51 -4.73 11.13
N LEU A 280 14.46 -3.91 10.93
CA LEU A 280 13.10 -4.38 10.61
C LEU A 280 13.10 -5.27 9.37
N LEU A 281 13.77 -4.85 8.29
CA LEU A 281 13.89 -5.68 7.07
C LEU A 281 14.67 -6.96 7.35
N THR A 282 15.73 -6.89 8.15
CA THR A 282 16.49 -8.07 8.57
C THR A 282 15.58 -9.07 9.28
N GLY A 283 14.80 -8.62 10.26
CA GLY A 283 13.84 -9.45 11.00
C GLY A 283 12.76 -10.07 10.12
N ILE A 284 12.18 -9.28 9.21
CA ILE A 284 11.18 -9.75 8.23
C ILE A 284 11.77 -10.88 7.37
N PHE A 285 12.97 -10.70 6.81
CA PHE A 285 13.53 -11.70 5.90
C PHE A 285 14.16 -12.90 6.60
N GLN A 286 14.63 -12.76 7.83
CA GLN A 286 15.05 -13.92 8.64
C GLN A 286 13.87 -14.81 9.03
N ASN A 287 12.67 -14.24 9.20
CA ASN A 287 11.45 -14.96 9.56
C ASN A 287 10.42 -15.00 8.40
N ILE A 288 10.90 -14.94 7.16
CA ILE A 288 10.03 -14.82 5.97
C ILE A 288 9.06 -16.00 5.82
N ASP A 289 9.41 -17.17 6.30
CA ASP A 289 8.57 -18.37 6.22
C ASP A 289 7.27 -18.21 7.01
N THR A 290 7.30 -17.52 8.15
CA THR A 290 6.10 -17.16 8.93
C THR A 290 5.14 -16.31 8.09
N ILE A 291 5.69 -15.31 7.38
CA ILE A 291 4.90 -14.43 6.52
C ILE A 291 4.36 -15.19 5.31
N LYS A 292 5.18 -15.99 4.65
CA LYS A 292 4.78 -16.82 3.49
C LYS A 292 3.70 -17.83 3.85
N ALA A 293 3.73 -18.41 5.04
CA ALA A 293 2.74 -19.36 5.52
C ALA A 293 1.36 -18.74 5.78
N SER A 294 1.28 -17.43 5.98
CA SER A 294 0.02 -16.74 6.33
C SER A 294 -1.01 -16.74 5.20
N HIS A 295 -0.56 -16.64 3.95
CA HIS A 295 -1.45 -16.65 2.79
C HIS A 295 -0.71 -16.99 1.49
N ASN A 296 -1.41 -17.60 0.51
CA ASN A 296 -0.85 -17.93 -0.80
C ASN A 296 -0.33 -16.70 -1.58
N ALA A 297 -0.97 -15.54 -1.43
CA ALA A 297 -0.49 -14.30 -2.03
C ALA A 297 0.87 -13.87 -1.45
N ALA A 298 1.07 -14.01 -0.13
CA ALA A 298 2.35 -13.77 0.52
C ALA A 298 3.39 -14.79 0.05
N ASN A 299 3.05 -16.08 0.05
CA ASN A 299 3.96 -17.15 -0.38
C ASN A 299 4.52 -16.96 -1.80
N LYS A 300 3.68 -16.49 -2.72
CA LYS A 300 4.07 -16.32 -4.13
C LYS A 300 4.80 -15.02 -4.44
N ASN A 301 4.60 -13.96 -3.65
CA ASN A 301 4.97 -12.61 -4.05
C ASN A 301 5.86 -11.87 -3.06
N ILE A 302 5.95 -12.30 -1.79
CA ILE A 302 6.83 -11.67 -0.81
C ILE A 302 8.13 -12.47 -0.78
N ASP A 303 9.14 -11.90 -1.41
CA ASP A 303 10.45 -12.52 -1.51
C ASP A 303 11.53 -11.45 -1.61
N ILE A 304 12.72 -11.73 -1.10
CA ILE A 304 13.83 -10.79 -1.10
C ILE A 304 14.25 -10.39 -2.52
N THR A 305 14.08 -11.27 -3.50
CA THR A 305 14.45 -11.02 -4.91
C THR A 305 13.54 -9.99 -5.59
N PHE A 306 12.35 -9.77 -5.08
CA PHE A 306 11.36 -8.83 -5.64
C PHE A 306 11.09 -7.63 -4.73
N GLY A 307 11.61 -7.65 -3.52
CA GLY A 307 11.20 -6.74 -2.45
C GLY A 307 11.43 -5.26 -2.74
N VAL A 308 12.27 -4.91 -3.71
CA VAL A 308 12.56 -3.52 -4.08
C VAL A 308 12.13 -3.18 -5.50
N SER A 309 11.67 -4.15 -6.30
CA SER A 309 11.24 -3.90 -7.68
C SER A 309 9.89 -3.16 -7.72
N ASP A 310 9.69 -2.33 -8.76
CA ASP A 310 8.43 -1.62 -9.04
C ASP A 310 7.93 -0.68 -7.93
N ILE A 311 8.79 -0.30 -6.98
CA ILE A 311 8.49 0.72 -5.97
C ILE A 311 8.69 2.10 -6.59
N GLN A 312 7.67 2.97 -6.48
CA GLN A 312 7.71 4.34 -6.98
C GLN A 312 7.87 5.37 -5.86
N LEU A 313 7.48 5.01 -4.63
CA LEU A 313 7.73 5.83 -3.45
C LEU A 313 9.22 5.77 -3.09
N PRO A 314 9.87 6.88 -2.69
CA PRO A 314 11.24 6.84 -2.19
C PRO A 314 11.40 5.81 -1.06
N LEU A 315 12.47 5.05 -1.12
CA LEU A 315 12.85 4.14 -0.02
C LEU A 315 13.28 4.94 1.21
N HIS A 316 13.09 4.36 2.40
CA HIS A 316 13.76 4.84 3.59
C HIS A 316 15.28 4.60 3.47
N PRO A 317 16.16 5.52 3.94
CA PRO A 317 17.60 5.33 3.83
C PRO A 317 18.10 4.00 4.41
N GLY A 318 17.57 3.58 5.57
CA GLY A 318 17.86 2.27 6.16
C GLY A 318 17.42 1.10 5.28
N ALA A 319 16.27 1.22 4.63
CA ALA A 319 15.80 0.21 3.67
C ALA A 319 16.68 0.20 2.41
N GLU A 320 17.01 1.37 1.86
CA GLU A 320 17.87 1.49 0.69
C GLU A 320 19.23 0.81 0.92
N GLN A 321 19.84 1.05 2.10
CA GLN A 321 21.10 0.42 2.44
C GLN A 321 20.96 -1.10 2.61
N PHE A 322 19.89 -1.58 3.25
CA PHE A 322 19.61 -3.02 3.35
C PHE A 322 19.55 -3.67 1.97
N TRP A 323 18.85 -3.06 1.00
CA TRP A 323 18.72 -3.61 -0.34
C TRP A 323 20.05 -3.60 -1.11
N LYS A 324 20.89 -2.56 -0.90
CA LYS A 324 22.25 -2.49 -1.48
C LYS A 324 23.15 -3.58 -0.91
N ASP A 325 23.19 -3.73 0.40
CA ASP A 325 24.06 -4.70 1.08
C ASP A 325 23.72 -6.16 0.72
N ASN A 326 22.46 -6.41 0.36
CA ASN A 326 21.99 -7.72 -0.09
C ASN A 326 22.06 -7.89 -1.63
N GLY A 327 22.52 -6.89 -2.38
CA GLY A 327 22.76 -6.98 -3.82
C GLY A 327 21.50 -6.85 -4.70
N TYR A 328 20.41 -6.29 -4.17
CA TYR A 328 19.15 -6.10 -4.89
C TYR A 328 18.90 -4.65 -5.36
N LEU A 329 19.77 -3.73 -4.94
CA LEU A 329 19.79 -2.35 -5.40
C LEU A 329 21.23 -1.97 -5.73
N GLY A 330 21.45 -1.41 -6.94
CA GLY A 330 22.76 -1.01 -7.42
C GLY A 330 23.17 0.42 -7.06
#